data_91ad9fbd13ef0e2500c1af486e887cff
#
_entry.id   91ad9fbd13ef0e2500c1af486e887cff
#
_cell.length_a   1.000
_cell.length_b   1.000
_cell.length_c   1.000
_cell.angle_alpha   90.00
_cell.angle_beta   90.00
_cell.angle_gamma   90.00
#
_symmetry.space_group_name_H-M   'P 1'
#
loop_
_entity.id
_entity.type
_entity.pdbx_description
1 polymer ?
#
loop_
_entity_poly.entity_id
_entity_poly.type
_entity_poly.pdbx_seq_one_letter_code
_entity_poly.pdbx_strand_id
1 'polypeptide(L)'
;MKVQITEVWWSMKSGDRALLMMGCPEVPVQMAAAIYLSLRLEKAGADVTVAGTDAALKLLKMTDPEEHYVKNTIELDQCIADIVEKKTDYNCCFAFMHNDAGVTYAATMSAISGAKIYAVIFGRNAEAVAELVDFPAEKIVAKAVHNPIPLKNKLDRVMG
;
A
#
# COMPACT_ATOMS: atom_id res chain seq x y z
N MET A 1 17.13 -0.87 -30.59
CA MET A 1 17.59 -1.02 -29.21
C MET A 1 16.42 -1.51 -28.38
N LYS A 2 16.40 -2.79 -28.07
CA LYS A 2 15.39 -3.36 -27.20
C LYS A 2 15.75 -2.96 -25.78
N VAL A 3 14.96 -2.08 -25.20
CA VAL A 3 14.97 -1.88 -23.74
C VAL A 3 14.51 -3.20 -23.16
N GLN A 4 15.43 -3.99 -22.66
CA GLN A 4 15.07 -5.11 -21.81
C GLN A 4 14.51 -4.52 -20.51
N ILE A 5 13.19 -4.42 -20.44
CA ILE A 5 12.51 -4.24 -19.17
C ILE A 5 12.53 -5.61 -18.50
N THR A 6 13.68 -6.02 -18.04
CA THR A 6 13.85 -7.12 -17.09
C THR A 6 14.08 -6.55 -15.71
N GLU A 7 13.32 -5.56 -15.33
CA GLU A 7 13.22 -5.25 -13.93
C GLU A 7 12.10 -6.10 -13.38
N VAL A 8 12.50 -7.17 -12.72
CA VAL A 8 11.62 -7.87 -11.78
C VAL A 8 11.40 -6.89 -10.63
N TRP A 9 10.41 -6.05 -10.78
CA TRP A 9 10.00 -5.05 -9.78
C TRP A 9 9.62 -5.71 -8.48
N TRP A 10 9.27 -6.97 -8.55
CA TRP A 10 8.73 -7.75 -7.48
C TRP A 10 9.62 -8.96 -7.20
N SER A 11 10.37 -8.91 -6.12
CA SER A 11 11.18 -10.02 -5.62
C SER A 11 10.75 -10.44 -4.22
N MET A 12 9.46 -10.71 -4.04
CA MET A 12 8.97 -11.21 -2.76
C MET A 12 9.33 -12.70 -2.62
N LYS A 13 9.87 -13.02 -1.47
CA LYS A 13 10.10 -14.41 -1.05
C LYS A 13 8.96 -14.86 -0.15
N SER A 14 8.67 -16.16 -0.16
CA SER A 14 7.72 -16.73 0.78
C SER A 14 8.14 -16.44 2.23
N GLY A 15 7.20 -15.93 3.03
CA GLY A 15 7.44 -15.51 4.40
C GLY A 15 7.84 -14.04 4.55
N ASP A 16 8.06 -13.30 3.46
CA ASP A 16 8.28 -11.87 3.53
C ASP A 16 7.05 -11.17 4.12
N ARG A 17 7.31 -10.11 4.87
CA ARG A 17 6.27 -9.33 5.54
C ARG A 17 5.93 -8.10 4.71
N ALA A 18 4.67 -7.98 4.33
CA ALA A 18 4.14 -6.87 3.56
C ALA A 18 3.18 -6.04 4.41
N LEU A 19 3.34 -4.73 4.35
CA LEU A 19 2.46 -3.77 4.99
C LEU A 19 1.68 -3.00 3.94
N LEU A 20 0.37 -2.88 4.12
CA LEU A 20 -0.46 -1.92 3.40
C LEU A 20 -0.85 -0.80 4.36
N MET A 21 -0.65 0.44 3.95
CA MET A 21 -1.04 1.60 4.75
C MET A 21 -2.20 2.33 4.09
N MET A 22 -3.29 2.52 4.83
CA MET A 22 -4.47 3.24 4.36
C MET A 22 -4.78 4.44 5.26
N GLY A 23 -4.91 5.61 4.65
CA GLY A 23 -5.44 6.80 5.31
C GLY A 23 -6.97 6.83 5.30
N CYS A 24 -7.54 8.02 5.49
CA CYS A 24 -8.98 8.23 5.46
C CYS A 24 -9.59 7.71 4.15
N PRO A 25 -10.67 6.91 4.20
CA PRO A 25 -11.25 6.26 3.02
C PRO A 25 -12.19 7.17 2.24
N GLU A 26 -11.72 8.36 1.85
CA GLU A 26 -12.51 9.34 1.09
C GLU A 26 -12.71 8.95 -0.36
N VAL A 27 -11.76 8.22 -0.93
CA VAL A 27 -11.78 7.82 -2.35
C VAL A 27 -12.12 6.33 -2.47
N PRO A 28 -13.21 5.98 -3.17
CA PRO A 28 -13.74 4.60 -3.15
C PRO A 28 -12.78 3.52 -3.61
N VAL A 29 -11.89 3.79 -4.56
CA VAL A 29 -10.97 2.76 -5.07
C VAL A 29 -9.97 2.25 -4.04
N GLN A 30 -9.70 3.00 -2.97
CA GLN A 30 -8.71 2.59 -1.97
C GLN A 30 -9.03 1.22 -1.38
N MET A 31 -10.26 1.02 -0.92
CA MET A 31 -10.64 -0.23 -0.27
C MET A 31 -10.60 -1.41 -1.23
N ALA A 32 -11.12 -1.25 -2.45
CA ALA A 32 -11.09 -2.29 -3.45
C ALA A 32 -9.64 -2.68 -3.81
N ALA A 33 -8.78 -1.70 -4.01
CA ALA A 33 -7.37 -1.94 -4.32
C ALA A 33 -6.62 -2.62 -3.17
N ALA A 34 -6.88 -2.20 -1.93
CA ALA A 34 -6.25 -2.79 -0.75
C ALA A 34 -6.62 -4.26 -0.57
N ILE A 35 -7.89 -4.60 -0.70
CA ILE A 35 -8.36 -6.00 -0.61
C ILE A 35 -7.78 -6.85 -1.74
N TYR A 36 -7.82 -6.34 -2.96
CA TYR A 36 -7.23 -7.01 -4.11
C TYR A 36 -5.73 -7.27 -3.94
N LEU A 37 -5.00 -6.25 -3.53
CA LEU A 37 -3.56 -6.36 -3.32
C LEU A 37 -3.23 -7.32 -2.17
N SER A 38 -3.99 -7.29 -1.08
CA SER A 38 -3.81 -8.23 0.03
C SER A 38 -3.92 -9.68 -0.42
N LEU A 39 -4.91 -9.99 -1.26
CA LEU A 39 -5.08 -11.33 -1.83
C LEU A 39 -3.88 -11.71 -2.72
N ARG A 40 -3.43 -10.80 -3.57
CA ARG A 40 -2.30 -11.06 -4.47
C ARG A 40 -1.01 -11.33 -3.70
N LEU A 41 -0.76 -10.54 -2.66
CA LEU A 41 0.41 -10.68 -1.80
C LEU A 41 0.37 -12.00 -1.01
N GLU A 42 -0.76 -12.33 -0.45
CA GLU A 42 -0.94 -13.60 0.28
C GLU A 42 -0.70 -14.81 -0.64
N LYS A 43 -1.25 -14.78 -1.86
CA LYS A 43 -1.01 -15.83 -2.85
C LYS A 43 0.45 -15.94 -3.28
N ALA A 44 1.20 -14.85 -3.22
CA ALA A 44 2.63 -14.84 -3.47
C ALA A 44 3.46 -15.33 -2.27
N GLY A 45 2.83 -15.66 -1.15
CA GLY A 45 3.47 -16.20 0.05
C GLY A 45 3.83 -15.16 1.11
N ALA A 46 3.39 -13.91 0.96
CA ALA A 46 3.65 -12.86 1.94
C ALA A 46 2.77 -12.99 3.18
N ASP A 47 3.32 -12.57 4.31
CA ASP A 47 2.56 -12.29 5.53
C ASP A 47 2.11 -10.83 5.47
N VAL A 48 0.80 -10.61 5.29
CA VAL A 48 0.22 -9.29 5.00
C VAL A 48 -0.41 -8.70 6.25
N THR A 49 -0.05 -7.46 6.56
CA THR A 49 -0.70 -6.63 7.58
C THR A 49 -1.25 -5.36 6.93
N VAL A 50 -2.45 -4.98 7.28
CA VAL A 50 -3.05 -3.70 6.86
C VAL A 50 -3.06 -2.75 8.04
N ALA A 51 -2.33 -1.65 7.93
CA ALA A 51 -2.38 -0.54 8.87
C ALA A 51 -3.32 0.54 8.32
N GLY A 52 -4.20 1.04 9.17
CA GLY A 52 -5.15 2.04 8.73
C GLY A 52 -5.57 2.98 9.84
N THR A 53 -6.14 4.12 9.43
CA THR A 53 -6.88 4.97 10.34
C THR A 53 -8.09 4.21 10.90
N ASP A 54 -8.63 4.67 12.01
CA ASP A 54 -9.82 4.04 12.62
C ASP A 54 -10.97 3.91 11.62
N ALA A 55 -11.23 4.95 10.83
CA ALA A 55 -12.28 4.93 9.80
C ALA A 55 -12.00 3.90 8.70
N ALA A 56 -10.75 3.80 8.25
CA ALA A 56 -10.35 2.82 7.23
C ALA A 56 -10.50 1.39 7.74
N LEU A 57 -10.09 1.11 8.98
CA LEU A 57 -10.21 -0.22 9.56
C LEU A 57 -11.67 -0.63 9.80
N LYS A 58 -12.53 0.31 10.21
CA LYS A 58 -13.97 0.07 10.36
C LYS A 58 -14.61 -0.26 9.01
N LEU A 59 -14.27 0.48 7.96
CA LEU A 59 -14.78 0.21 6.62
C LEU A 59 -14.28 -1.15 6.10
N LEU A 60 -13.03 -1.47 6.33
CA LEU A 60 -12.46 -2.76 5.97
C LEU A 60 -13.22 -3.92 6.65
N LYS A 61 -13.51 -3.79 7.93
CA LYS A 61 -14.25 -4.80 8.68
C LYS A 61 -15.67 -5.01 8.17
N MET A 62 -16.31 -3.95 7.69
CA MET A 62 -17.64 -4.08 7.04
C MET A 62 -17.53 -4.74 5.67
N THR A 63 -16.45 -4.49 4.95
CA THR A 63 -16.25 -5.02 3.60
C THR A 63 -15.80 -6.47 3.61
N ASP A 64 -15.02 -6.86 4.60
CA ASP A 64 -14.46 -8.21 4.78
C ASP A 64 -14.69 -8.69 6.23
N PRO A 65 -15.96 -8.90 6.63
CA PRO A 65 -16.31 -9.17 8.04
C PRO A 65 -15.78 -10.51 8.55
N GLU A 66 -15.57 -11.47 7.68
CA GLU A 66 -15.06 -12.81 8.02
C GLU A 66 -13.55 -12.94 7.81
N GLU A 67 -12.88 -11.85 7.50
CA GLU A 67 -11.42 -11.80 7.30
C GLU A 67 -10.90 -12.80 6.25
N HIS A 68 -11.65 -12.92 5.14
CA HIS A 68 -11.25 -13.80 4.04
C HIS A 68 -10.01 -13.29 3.30
N TYR A 69 -9.86 -11.98 3.18
CA TYR A 69 -8.80 -11.34 2.40
C TYR A 69 -7.78 -10.62 3.27
N VAL A 70 -8.21 -10.04 4.37
CA VAL A 70 -7.33 -9.30 5.30
C VAL A 70 -7.46 -9.90 6.69
N LYS A 71 -6.40 -10.56 7.13
CA LYS A 71 -6.39 -11.31 8.39
C LYS A 71 -5.73 -10.56 9.54
N ASN A 72 -4.79 -9.66 9.22
CA ASN A 72 -4.04 -8.91 10.22
C ASN A 72 -4.23 -7.42 9.97
N THR A 73 -4.75 -6.73 10.97
CA THR A 73 -4.91 -5.27 10.95
C THR A 73 -4.27 -4.64 12.17
N ILE A 74 -3.83 -3.42 12.01
CA ILE A 74 -3.26 -2.62 13.08
C ILE A 74 -3.64 -1.15 12.86
N GLU A 75 -3.88 -0.42 13.94
CA GLU A 75 -4.07 1.02 13.85
C GLU A 75 -2.75 1.69 13.41
N LEU A 76 -2.86 2.70 12.56
CA LEU A 76 -1.71 3.27 11.85
C LEU A 76 -0.66 3.86 12.78
N ASP A 77 -1.08 4.62 13.80
CA ASP A 77 -0.14 5.22 14.75
C ASP A 77 0.54 4.16 15.64
N GLN A 78 -0.17 3.10 15.97
CA GLN A 78 0.41 1.97 16.69
C GLN A 78 1.45 1.24 15.83
N CYS A 79 1.18 1.06 14.55
CA CYS A 79 2.13 0.46 13.61
C CYS A 79 3.42 1.27 13.54
N ILE A 80 3.31 2.58 13.44
CA ILE A 80 4.47 3.50 13.43
C ILE A 80 5.25 3.39 14.74
N ALA A 81 4.55 3.40 15.88
CA ALA A 81 5.18 3.28 17.18
C ALA A 81 5.96 1.96 17.32
N ASP A 82 5.39 0.86 16.88
CA ASP A 82 6.02 -0.45 16.95
C ASP A 82 7.30 -0.54 16.11
N ILE A 83 7.31 0.12 14.95
CA ILE A 83 8.51 0.18 14.10
C ILE A 83 9.58 1.08 14.72
N VAL A 84 9.19 2.24 15.23
CA VAL A 84 10.12 3.19 15.91
C VAL A 84 10.77 2.52 17.12
N GLU A 85 10.01 1.76 17.90
CA GLU A 85 10.50 1.01 19.06
C GLU A 85 11.22 -0.28 18.69
N LYS A 86 11.37 -0.57 17.40
CA LYS A 86 12.05 -1.78 16.88
C LYS A 86 11.42 -3.09 17.32
N LYS A 87 10.13 -3.10 17.59
CA LYS A 87 9.37 -4.31 17.89
C LYS A 87 9.09 -5.14 16.64
N THR A 88 8.99 -4.48 15.50
CA THR A 88 8.68 -5.10 14.21
C THR A 88 9.21 -4.23 13.07
N ASP A 89 9.30 -4.81 11.87
CA ASP A 89 9.50 -4.12 10.62
C ASP A 89 8.93 -4.98 9.47
N TYR A 90 8.97 -4.45 8.26
CA TYR A 90 8.42 -5.08 7.07
C TYR A 90 9.44 -5.09 5.93
N ASN A 91 9.29 -6.02 4.99
CA ASN A 91 10.14 -6.11 3.81
C ASN A 91 9.68 -5.12 2.73
N CYS A 92 8.37 -4.92 2.61
CA CYS A 92 7.79 -3.91 1.71
C CYS A 92 6.58 -3.24 2.35
N CYS A 93 6.32 -2.01 1.92
CA CYS A 93 5.19 -1.22 2.35
C CYS A 93 4.50 -0.60 1.14
N PHE A 94 3.23 -0.91 0.95
CA PHE A 94 2.36 -0.27 -0.04
C PHE A 94 1.60 0.85 0.65
N ALA A 95 2.02 2.07 0.42
CA ALA A 95 1.40 3.25 1.02
C ALA A 95 0.37 3.84 0.05
N PHE A 96 -0.90 3.71 0.40
CA PHE A 96 -2.02 4.26 -0.36
C PHE A 96 -2.18 5.73 -0.05
N MET A 97 -2.19 6.58 -1.08
CA MET A 97 -2.30 8.02 -0.91
C MET A 97 -3.08 8.70 -2.03
N HIS A 98 -3.88 9.67 -1.67
CA HIS A 98 -4.63 10.51 -2.59
C HIS A 98 -4.54 12.00 -2.23
N ASN A 99 -3.82 12.34 -1.17
CA ASN A 99 -3.59 13.69 -0.69
C ASN A 99 -2.25 13.80 0.06
N ASP A 100 -1.95 14.99 0.53
CA ASP A 100 -0.72 15.30 1.26
C ASP A 100 -0.60 14.56 2.60
N ALA A 101 -1.69 14.28 3.28
CA ALA A 101 -1.66 13.50 4.52
C ALA A 101 -1.12 12.08 4.26
N GLY A 102 -1.56 11.42 3.19
CA GLY A 102 -1.04 10.11 2.79
C GLY A 102 0.45 10.16 2.44
N VAL A 103 0.89 11.21 1.77
CA VAL A 103 2.32 11.43 1.47
C VAL A 103 3.14 11.56 2.75
N THR A 104 2.63 12.29 3.74
CA THR A 104 3.30 12.47 5.04
C THR A 104 3.48 11.15 5.77
N TYR A 105 2.47 10.29 5.81
CA TYR A 105 2.58 8.97 6.41
C TYR A 105 3.60 8.09 5.68
N ALA A 106 3.60 8.12 4.36
CA ALA A 106 4.57 7.36 3.56
C ALA A 106 6.01 7.88 3.76
N ALA A 107 6.20 9.19 3.85
CA ALA A 107 7.49 9.80 4.17
C ALA A 107 7.99 9.36 5.54
N THR A 108 7.12 9.33 6.54
CA THR A 108 7.45 8.81 7.88
C THR A 108 7.90 7.36 7.79
N MET A 109 7.16 6.53 7.10
CA MET A 109 7.51 5.11 6.93
C MET A 109 8.87 4.95 6.23
N SER A 110 9.13 5.73 5.19
CA SER A 110 10.43 5.74 4.51
C SER A 110 11.59 6.09 5.44
N ALA A 111 11.35 6.96 6.42
CA ALA A 111 12.38 7.41 7.36
C ALA A 111 12.66 6.39 8.48
N ILE A 112 11.64 5.65 8.93
CA ILE A 112 11.74 4.79 10.12
C ILE A 112 11.87 3.30 9.82
N SER A 113 11.48 2.85 8.63
CA SER A 113 11.43 1.44 8.24
C SER A 113 12.51 1.10 7.23
N GLY A 114 13.00 -0.14 7.27
CA GLY A 114 13.84 -0.71 6.22
C GLY A 114 13.05 -1.25 5.02
N ALA A 115 11.72 -1.13 5.03
CA ALA A 115 10.87 -1.62 3.97
C ALA A 115 11.08 -0.87 2.64
N LYS A 116 11.01 -1.60 1.53
CA LYS A 116 10.86 -0.97 0.22
C LYS A 116 9.49 -0.33 0.12
N ILE A 117 9.43 0.95 -0.22
CA ILE A 117 8.19 1.70 -0.30
C ILE A 117 7.63 1.69 -1.72
N TYR A 118 6.38 1.29 -1.84
CA TYR A 118 5.56 1.44 -3.04
C TYR A 118 4.50 2.51 -2.75
N ALA A 119 4.59 3.63 -3.44
CA ALA A 119 3.61 4.71 -3.32
C ALA A 119 2.46 4.43 -4.28
N VAL A 120 1.34 3.99 -3.74
CA VAL A 120 0.12 3.70 -4.51
C VAL A 120 -0.74 4.95 -4.51
N ILE A 121 -0.70 5.68 -5.61
CA ILE A 121 -1.23 7.04 -5.74
C ILE A 121 -2.47 7.03 -6.65
N PHE A 122 -3.57 7.52 -6.14
CA PHE A 122 -4.86 7.49 -6.83
C PHE A 122 -5.65 8.78 -6.57
N GLY A 123 -6.86 8.86 -7.10
CA GLY A 123 -7.72 10.02 -6.95
C GLY A 123 -7.61 11.00 -8.13
N ARG A 124 -8.37 12.07 -8.07
CA ARG A 124 -8.44 13.07 -9.14
C ARG A 124 -7.13 13.82 -9.35
N ASN A 125 -6.39 14.03 -8.26
CA ASN A 125 -5.14 14.79 -8.26
C ASN A 125 -3.91 13.86 -8.17
N ALA A 126 -4.02 12.64 -8.66
CA ALA A 126 -2.96 11.63 -8.53
C ALA A 126 -1.60 12.11 -9.01
N GLU A 127 -1.52 12.80 -10.14
CA GLU A 127 -0.25 13.32 -10.67
C GLU A 127 0.36 14.39 -9.77
N ALA A 128 -0.45 15.31 -9.25
CA ALA A 128 0.02 16.34 -8.31
C ALA A 128 0.49 15.72 -6.99
N VAL A 129 -0.21 14.71 -6.49
CA VAL A 129 0.20 13.97 -5.29
C VAL A 129 1.51 13.23 -5.54
N ALA A 130 1.69 12.64 -6.72
CA ALA A 130 2.93 11.96 -7.07
C ALA A 130 4.15 12.89 -7.03
N GLU A 131 3.98 14.16 -7.41
CA GLU A 131 5.04 15.17 -7.35
C GLU A 131 5.47 15.51 -5.91
N LEU A 132 4.61 15.30 -4.93
CA LEU A 132 4.92 15.52 -3.52
C LEU A 132 5.79 14.40 -2.93
N VAL A 133 5.87 13.27 -3.58
CA VAL A 133 6.70 12.13 -3.13
C VAL A 133 8.15 12.41 -3.50
N ASP A 134 8.92 12.88 -2.55
CA ASP A 134 10.33 13.28 -2.70
C ASP A 134 11.31 12.37 -1.95
N PHE A 135 10.85 11.24 -1.49
CA PHE A 135 11.63 10.20 -0.82
C PHE A 135 11.72 8.94 -1.68
N PRO A 136 12.64 8.00 -1.38
CA PRO A 136 12.78 6.76 -2.15
C PRO A 136 11.50 5.92 -2.13
N ALA A 137 10.86 5.77 -3.28
CA ALA A 137 9.67 4.96 -3.45
C ALA A 137 9.44 4.60 -4.93
N GLU A 138 8.87 3.43 -5.16
CA GLU A 138 8.31 3.09 -6.47
C GLU A 138 6.91 3.67 -6.58
N LYS A 139 6.70 4.53 -7.57
CA LYS A 139 5.41 5.20 -7.75
C LYS A 139 4.49 4.40 -8.66
N ILE A 140 3.30 4.10 -8.15
CA ILE A 140 2.22 3.44 -8.89
C ILE A 140 1.08 4.46 -8.96
N VAL A 141 0.94 5.14 -10.09
CA VAL A 141 0.05 6.30 -10.23
C VAL A 141 -1.09 6.00 -11.19
N ALA A 142 -2.32 6.17 -10.72
CA ALA A 142 -3.50 6.06 -11.56
C ALA A 142 -4.55 7.10 -11.15
N LYS A 143 -5.07 7.85 -12.11
CA LYS A 143 -6.15 8.80 -11.89
C LYS A 143 -7.49 8.06 -11.75
N ALA A 144 -7.65 7.35 -10.63
CA ALA A 144 -8.78 6.49 -10.34
C ALA A 144 -9.51 6.97 -9.08
N VAL A 145 -10.84 7.09 -9.16
CA VAL A 145 -11.71 7.50 -8.05
C VAL A 145 -12.71 6.39 -7.74
N HIS A 146 -13.57 6.07 -8.70
CA HIS A 146 -14.60 5.02 -8.57
C HIS A 146 -14.26 3.75 -9.34
N ASN A 147 -13.61 3.89 -10.49
CA ASN A 147 -13.20 2.75 -11.30
C ASN A 147 -11.83 2.24 -10.86
N PRO A 148 -11.74 1.04 -10.27
CA PRO A 148 -10.48 0.51 -9.78
C PRO A 148 -9.57 -0.07 -10.87
N ILE A 149 -10.08 -0.28 -12.08
CA ILE A 149 -9.36 -1.02 -13.12
C ILE A 149 -8.03 -0.37 -13.52
N PRO A 150 -7.92 0.96 -13.73
CA PRO A 150 -6.64 1.57 -14.05
C PRO A 150 -5.57 1.35 -12.97
N LEU A 151 -5.97 1.40 -11.70
CA LEU A 151 -5.07 1.15 -10.58
C LEU A 151 -4.73 -0.34 -10.48
N LYS A 152 -5.71 -1.22 -10.61
CA LYS A 152 -5.50 -2.66 -10.64
C LYS A 152 -4.47 -3.06 -11.70
N ASN A 153 -4.60 -2.54 -12.92
CA ASN A 153 -3.70 -2.89 -14.01
C ASN A 153 -2.25 -2.48 -13.70
N LYS A 154 -2.05 -1.36 -13.04
CA LYS A 154 -0.71 -0.91 -12.63
C LYS A 154 -0.15 -1.74 -11.48
N LEU A 155 -0.97 -2.12 -10.51
CA LEU A 155 -0.57 -3.05 -9.46
C LEU A 155 -0.16 -4.41 -10.05
N ASP A 156 -0.92 -4.92 -11.00
CA ASP A 156 -0.62 -6.18 -11.68
C ASP A 156 0.73 -6.14 -12.40
N ARG A 157 1.08 -5.01 -13.02
CA ARG A 157 2.38 -4.84 -13.69
C ARG A 157 3.55 -4.90 -12.71
N VAL A 158 3.36 -4.33 -11.52
CA VAL A 158 4.40 -4.35 -10.47
C VAL A 158 4.57 -5.76 -9.92
N MET A 159 3.51 -6.51 -9.80
CA MET A 159 3.52 -7.85 -9.21
C MET A 159 3.86 -8.97 -10.21
N GLY A 160 3.79 -8.70 -11.48
CA GLY A 160 4.07 -9.68 -12.54
C GLY A 160 2.87 -10.57 -12.86
#